data_ecff5ecca9a1f0be5d14631007b8ae59
#
_entry.id   ecff5ecca9a1f0be5d14631007b8ae59
#
_cell.length_a   1.000
_cell.length_b   1.000
_cell.length_c   1.000
_cell.angle_alpha   90.00
_cell.angle_beta   90.00
_cell.angle_gamma   90.00
#
_symmetry.space_group_name_H-M   'P 1'
#
loop_
_entity.id
_entity.type
_entity.pdbx_description
1 polymer ?
#
loop_
_entity_poly.entity_id
_entity_poly.type
_entity_poly.pdbx_seq_one_letter_code
_entity_poly.pdbx_strand_id
1 'polypeptide(L)'
;MSELAKWYVVHTYSGYENSVAANILKAAENRKMQDLIQEVNIPMETVKEITDSGEKTVERKVFPGYVLVKMVLTDESWHLVHNV
;
A
#
# COMPACT_ATOMS: atom_id res chain seq x y z
N MET A 1 -13.87 -23.49 -2.24
CA MET A 1 -12.42 -23.39 -2.03
C MET A 1 -12.04 -21.94 -1.83
N SER A 2 -11.39 -21.65 -0.74
CA SER A 2 -10.96 -20.28 -0.47
C SER A 2 -9.73 -19.93 -1.33
N GLU A 3 -9.76 -18.78 -1.95
CA GLU A 3 -8.61 -18.29 -2.68
C GLU A 3 -7.60 -17.69 -1.72
N LEU A 4 -6.32 -17.84 -2.04
CA LEU A 4 -5.26 -17.26 -1.24
C LEU A 4 -5.07 -15.79 -1.62
N ALA A 5 -4.84 -14.98 -0.60
CA ALA A 5 -4.49 -13.59 -0.83
C ALA A 5 -3.11 -13.49 -1.47
N LYS A 6 -2.99 -12.59 -2.44
CA LYS A 6 -1.73 -12.33 -3.14
C LYS A 6 -1.43 -10.86 -3.11
N TRP A 7 -0.17 -10.53 -3.33
CA TRP A 7 0.25 -9.14 -3.40
C TRP A 7 0.02 -8.58 -4.80
N TYR A 8 -0.58 -7.41 -4.86
CA TYR A 8 -0.82 -6.68 -6.10
C TYR A 8 -0.23 -5.28 -5.97
N VAL A 9 0.19 -4.74 -7.09
CA VAL A 9 0.76 -3.39 -7.15
C VAL A 9 -0.31 -2.43 -7.65
N VAL A 10 -0.56 -1.38 -6.87
CA VAL A 10 -1.47 -0.31 -7.26
C VAL A 10 -0.62 0.90 -7.63
N HIS A 11 -0.78 1.38 -8.86
CA HIS A 11 -0.06 2.54 -9.33
C HIS A 11 -0.82 3.82 -8.97
N THR A 12 -0.10 4.79 -8.43
CA THR A 12 -0.66 6.10 -8.09
C THR A 12 0.34 7.19 -8.40
N TYR A 13 -0.02 8.43 -8.18
CA TYR A 13 0.91 9.53 -8.33
C TYR A 13 1.89 9.58 -7.17
N SER A 14 3.12 9.92 -7.47
CA SER A 14 4.15 10.09 -6.45
C SER A 14 3.72 11.16 -5.44
N GLY A 15 3.81 10.82 -4.16
CA GLY A 15 3.35 11.69 -3.08
C GLY A 15 1.95 11.37 -2.57
N TYR A 16 1.17 10.57 -3.30
CA TYR A 16 -0.19 10.20 -2.91
C TYR A 16 -0.31 8.80 -2.32
N GLU A 17 0.79 8.10 -2.15
CA GLU A 17 0.79 6.71 -1.71
C GLU A 17 0.11 6.53 -0.35
N ASN A 18 0.42 7.41 0.61
CA ASN A 18 -0.18 7.34 1.95
C ASN A 18 -1.70 7.56 1.89
N SER A 19 -2.14 8.52 1.08
CA SER A 19 -3.56 8.80 0.91
C SER A 19 -4.30 7.63 0.27
N VAL A 20 -3.70 7.04 -0.76
CA VAL A 20 -4.29 5.88 -1.44
C VAL A 20 -4.36 4.69 -0.49
N ALA A 21 -3.29 4.40 0.24
CA ALA A 21 -3.28 3.31 1.21
C ALA A 21 -4.36 3.49 2.28
N ALA A 22 -4.46 4.68 2.85
CA ALA A 22 -5.47 4.98 3.85
C ALA A 22 -6.88 4.85 3.28
N ASN A 23 -7.10 5.32 2.06
CA ASN A 23 -8.40 5.23 1.42
C ASN A 23 -8.81 3.78 1.11
N ILE A 24 -7.86 2.95 0.70
CA ILE A 24 -8.11 1.53 0.46
C ILE A 24 -8.55 0.84 1.76
N LEU A 25 -7.79 1.06 2.83
CA LEU A 25 -8.12 0.46 4.13
C LEU A 25 -9.46 0.95 4.65
N LYS A 26 -9.74 2.23 4.53
CA LYS A 26 -10.99 2.80 4.99
C LYS A 26 -12.17 2.29 4.16
N ALA A 27 -12.02 2.19 2.86
CA ALA A 27 -13.07 1.66 1.99
C ALA A 27 -13.34 0.18 2.29
N ALA A 28 -12.29 -0.60 2.54
CA ALA A 28 -12.43 -2.00 2.90
C ALA A 28 -13.19 -2.13 4.22
N GLU A 29 -12.89 -1.29 5.19
CA GLU A 29 -13.59 -1.28 6.48
C GLU A 29 -15.06 -0.90 6.31
N ASN A 30 -15.35 0.16 5.54
CA ASN A 30 -16.69 0.64 5.32
C ASN A 30 -17.57 -0.39 4.58
N ARG A 31 -16.96 -1.17 3.71
CA ARG A 31 -17.67 -2.20 2.94
C ARG A 31 -17.57 -3.59 3.57
N LYS A 32 -16.95 -3.69 4.73
CA LYS A 32 -16.72 -4.94 5.44
C LYS A 32 -16.00 -5.97 4.58
N MET A 33 -14.96 -5.50 3.88
CA MET A 33 -14.16 -6.31 2.98
C MET A 33 -12.76 -6.59 3.51
N GLN A 34 -12.57 -6.51 4.83
CA GLN A 34 -11.25 -6.75 5.44
C GLN A 34 -10.75 -8.18 5.20
N ASP A 35 -11.67 -9.11 5.01
CA ASP A 35 -11.31 -10.49 4.68
C ASP A 35 -10.68 -10.59 3.29
N LEU A 36 -11.05 -9.70 2.38
CA LEU A 36 -10.52 -9.66 1.02
C LEU A 36 -9.28 -8.78 0.93
N ILE A 37 -9.34 -7.59 1.55
CA ILE A 37 -8.19 -6.66 1.58
C ILE A 37 -7.49 -6.85 2.92
N GLN A 38 -6.46 -7.67 2.94
CA GLN A 38 -5.82 -8.09 4.18
C GLN A 38 -4.71 -7.16 4.64
N GLU A 39 -3.96 -6.59 3.71
CA GLU A 39 -2.83 -5.74 4.06
C GLU A 39 -2.57 -4.73 2.94
N VAL A 40 -2.17 -3.54 3.34
CA VAL A 40 -1.74 -2.49 2.41
C VAL A 40 -0.39 -1.98 2.89
N ASN A 41 0.58 -1.92 1.99
CA ASN A 41 1.93 -1.53 2.34
C ASN A 41 2.50 -0.59 1.28
N ILE A 42 3.33 0.35 1.73
CA ILE A 42 4.06 1.23 0.84
C ILE A 42 5.52 0.79 0.90
N PRO A 43 6.12 0.38 -0.24
CA PRO A 43 7.51 -0.10 -0.20
C PRO A 43 8.45 1.05 0.17
N MET A 44 9.13 0.87 1.30
CA MET A 44 10.06 1.86 1.83
C MET A 44 11.33 1.17 2.27
N GLU A 45 12.45 1.89 2.22
CA GLU A 45 13.72 1.39 2.73
C GLU A 45 14.29 2.40 3.73
N THR A 46 15.06 1.87 4.66
CA THR A 46 15.78 2.69 5.64
C THR A 46 17.20 2.89 5.15
N VAL A 47 17.58 4.14 4.97
CA VAL A 47 18.91 4.51 4.47
C VAL A 47 19.60 5.36 5.53
N LYS A 48 20.89 5.08 5.76
CA LYS A 48 21.70 5.91 6.64
C LYS A 48 22.38 6.99 5.80
N GLU A 49 22.22 8.23 6.21
CA GLU A 49 22.89 9.35 5.59
C GLU A 49 23.92 9.92 6.55
N ILE A 50 25.09 10.24 6.04
CA ILE A 50 26.14 10.90 6.83
C ILE A 50 26.00 12.39 6.58
N THR A 51 25.76 13.15 7.65
CA THR A 51 25.64 14.59 7.60
C THR A 51 26.74 15.22 8.47
N ASP A 52 26.89 16.53 8.40
CA ASP A 52 27.80 17.26 9.25
C ASP A 52 27.54 17.08 10.75
N SER A 53 26.29 16.74 11.09
CA SER A 53 25.88 16.50 12.46
C SER A 53 26.05 15.04 12.89
N GLY A 54 26.46 14.13 12.00
CA GLY A 54 26.61 12.70 12.25
C GLY A 54 25.72 11.85 11.37
N GLU A 55 25.49 10.63 11.78
CA GLU A 55 24.64 9.71 11.04
C GLU A 55 23.17 10.01 11.26
N LYS A 56 22.38 9.96 10.21
CA LYS A 56 20.94 10.14 10.27
C LYS A 56 20.27 9.00 9.50
N THR A 57 19.26 8.41 10.11
CA THR A 57 18.46 7.38 9.48
C THR A 57 17.26 8.02 8.80
N VAL A 58 17.11 7.77 7.51
CA VAL A 58 16.03 8.33 6.70
C VAL A 58 15.27 7.20 6.01
N GLU A 59 13.96 7.28 6.03
CA GLU A 59 13.13 6.36 5.27
C GLU A 59 12.86 6.94 3.89
N ARG A 60 13.08 6.12 2.87
CA ARG A 60 12.81 6.50 1.48
C ARG A 60 11.85 5.51 0.86
N LYS A 61 11.02 6.00 -0.05
CA LYS A 61 10.15 5.15 -0.84
C LYS A 61 10.99 4.45 -1.91
N VAL A 62 10.96 3.12 -1.91
CA VAL A 62 11.73 2.33 -2.88
C VAL A 62 11.16 2.50 -4.27
N PHE A 63 9.83 2.48 -4.38
CA PHE A 63 9.12 2.66 -5.65
C PHE A 63 8.08 3.76 -5.49
N PRO A 64 8.45 5.04 -5.75
CA PRO A 64 7.48 6.12 -5.66
C PRO A 64 6.30 5.91 -6.63
N GLY A 65 5.10 6.17 -6.15
CA GLY A 65 3.90 5.98 -6.96
C GLY A 65 3.34 4.57 -6.96
N TYR A 66 3.82 3.69 -6.08
CA TYR A 66 3.33 2.32 -5.96
C TYR A 66 2.86 2.02 -4.56
N VAL A 67 1.75 1.30 -4.47
CA VAL A 67 1.21 0.80 -3.21
C VAL A 67 1.01 -0.70 -3.37
N LEU A 68 1.48 -1.48 -2.40
CA LEU A 68 1.32 -2.93 -2.39
C LEU A 68 0.09 -3.30 -1.59
N VAL A 69 -0.78 -4.09 -2.18
CA VAL A 69 -2.01 -4.54 -1.55
C VAL A 69 -2.06 -6.06 -1.54
N LYS A 70 -2.19 -6.63 -0.36
CA LYS A 70 -2.40 -8.07 -0.21
C LYS A 70 -3.89 -8.33 -0.13
N MET A 71 -4.44 -8.94 -1.15
CA MET A 71 -5.87 -9.15 -1.26
C MET A 71 -6.23 -10.43 -1.99
N VAL A 72 -7.43 -10.91 -1.71
CA VAL A 72 -8.04 -11.95 -2.53
C VAL A 72 -8.72 -11.23 -3.70
N LEU A 73 -8.32 -11.56 -4.92
CA LEU A 73 -8.83 -10.88 -6.10
C LEU A 73 -10.24 -11.35 -6.43
N THR A 74 -11.19 -10.45 -6.29
CA THR A 74 -12.58 -10.63 -6.69
C THR A 74 -13.01 -9.39 -7.46
N ASP A 75 -14.16 -9.45 -8.11
CA ASP A 75 -14.70 -8.27 -8.79
C ASP A 75 -14.88 -7.11 -7.81
N GLU A 76 -15.33 -7.41 -6.61
CA GLU A 76 -15.55 -6.40 -5.58
C GLU A 76 -14.25 -5.78 -5.07
N SER A 77 -13.26 -6.61 -4.77
CA SER A 77 -11.97 -6.09 -4.28
C SER A 77 -11.25 -5.32 -5.37
N TRP A 78 -11.32 -5.79 -6.60
CA TRP A 78 -10.71 -5.09 -7.73
C TRP A 78 -11.32 -3.70 -7.93
N HIS A 79 -12.65 -3.62 -7.90
CA HIS A 79 -13.35 -2.35 -8.01
C HIS A 79 -13.01 -1.39 -6.87
N LEU A 80 -12.93 -1.91 -5.66
CA LEU A 80 -12.59 -1.10 -4.50
C LEU A 80 -11.22 -0.44 -4.66
N VAL A 81 -10.22 -1.24 -5.02
CA VAL A 81 -8.85 -0.76 -5.17
C VAL A 81 -8.72 0.18 -6.37
N HIS A 82 -9.42 -0.12 -7.46
CA HIS A 82 -9.32 0.63 -8.71
C HIS A 82 -9.99 2.01 -8.62
N ASN A 83 -10.98 2.16 -7.76
CA ASN A 83 -11.74 3.41 -7.63
C ASN A 83 -11.23 4.36 -6.54
N VAL A 84 -10.12 4.02 -5.94
CA VAL A 84 -9.51 4.88 -4.90
C VAL A 84 -8.60 5.92 -5.50
#